data_36aad8c2192af43ad91685cb188f6fa5
#
_entry.id   36aad8c2192af43ad91685cb188f6fa5
#
_cell.length_a   1.000
_cell.length_b   1.000
_cell.length_c   1.000
_cell.angle_alpha   90.00
_cell.angle_beta   90.00
_cell.angle_gamma   90.00
#
_symmetry.space_group_name_H-M   'P 1'
#
loop_
_entity.id
_entity.type
_entity.pdbx_description
1 polymer ?
#
loop_
_entity_poly.entity_id
_entity_poly.type
_entity_poly.pdbx_seq_one_letter_code
_entity_poly.pdbx_strand_id
1 'polypeptide(L)'
;MGTYTVIPESTFQDMQLDAGVLLTTFNPANPVVVDANIITATTGGVQATCKPTFSDLAEDVDNVPNGMMEFQHLDSWECSLSTTALGTSPAMIKRSLGCADIDSNDTTKIVPRADLKQTDFGDVWWVGDKADGGFVAIQLKNALSTEGFSLQTTKNGKGQTGLTLRGHVSITAQKEVPMVFYSIGADQTTTTVTQTLTHVHSTFAGNSAEIGAPFTAALTADEGYTLNTPTITMNGSSASSSYSNGFINIASVTGPIVITASATASTP
;
A
#
# COMPACT_ATOMS: atom_id res chain seq x y z
N MET A 1 1.98 41.14 -2.37
CA MET A 1 1.74 39.90 -1.61
C MET A 1 1.76 40.24 -0.14
N GLY A 2 0.78 39.75 0.63
CA GLY A 2 0.77 39.96 2.08
C GLY A 2 1.87 39.17 2.75
N THR A 3 2.46 39.71 3.80
CA THR A 3 3.59 39.16 4.54
C THR A 3 3.29 37.75 5.16
N TYR A 4 2.00 37.41 5.30
CA TYR A 4 1.55 36.17 5.96
C TYR A 4 0.84 35.18 5.02
N THR A 5 0.92 35.42 3.70
CA THR A 5 0.32 34.53 2.68
C THR A 5 1.41 33.83 1.85
N VAL A 6 2.38 33.22 2.53
CA VAL A 6 3.40 32.41 1.88
C VAL A 6 2.97 30.95 1.95
N ILE A 7 2.81 30.34 0.80
CA ILE A 7 2.57 28.89 0.66
C ILE A 7 3.92 28.24 0.33
N PRO A 8 4.39 27.24 1.08
CA PRO A 8 5.60 26.50 0.72
C PRO A 8 5.47 25.89 -0.67
N GLU A 9 6.53 25.89 -1.44
CA GLU A 9 6.55 25.31 -2.80
C GLU A 9 6.22 23.82 -2.78
N SER A 10 6.66 23.11 -1.75
CA SER A 10 6.35 21.68 -1.52
C SER A 10 4.86 21.39 -1.29
N THR A 11 4.04 22.39 -0.95
CA THR A 11 2.60 22.18 -0.72
C THR A 11 1.91 21.55 -1.93
N PHE A 12 2.29 21.97 -3.14
CA PHE A 12 1.70 21.42 -4.37
C PHE A 12 2.18 20.00 -4.66
N GLN A 13 3.41 19.66 -4.26
CA GLN A 13 3.98 18.32 -4.41
C GLN A 13 3.30 17.31 -3.48
N ASP A 14 2.92 17.75 -2.28
CA ASP A 14 2.28 16.91 -1.27
C ASP A 14 0.76 16.78 -1.43
N MET A 15 0.17 17.45 -2.42
CA MET A 15 -1.28 17.37 -2.67
C MET A 15 -1.65 15.97 -3.20
N GLN A 16 -2.64 15.36 -2.54
CA GLN A 16 -3.30 14.15 -3.03
C GLN A 16 -4.30 14.54 -4.13
N LEU A 17 -4.28 13.84 -5.24
CA LEU A 17 -5.13 14.05 -6.40
C LEU A 17 -6.15 12.91 -6.54
N ASP A 18 -7.28 13.21 -7.17
CA ASP A 18 -8.33 12.27 -7.54
C ASP A 18 -8.93 11.46 -6.39
N ALA A 19 -9.85 10.55 -6.70
CA ALA A 19 -10.59 9.77 -5.72
C ALA A 19 -9.83 8.52 -5.22
N GLY A 20 -8.77 8.10 -5.93
CA GLY A 20 -8.05 6.87 -5.66
C GLY A 20 -8.87 5.60 -5.88
N VAL A 21 -8.32 4.47 -5.46
CA VAL A 21 -8.95 3.15 -5.62
C VAL A 21 -8.96 2.39 -4.29
N LEU A 22 -9.99 1.56 -4.09
CA LEU A 22 -10.09 0.62 -2.97
C LEU A 22 -9.67 -0.77 -3.43
N LEU A 23 -8.70 -1.38 -2.71
CA LEU A 23 -8.09 -2.65 -3.04
C LEU A 23 -8.20 -3.64 -1.88
N THR A 24 -8.25 -4.92 -2.19
CA THR A 24 -8.13 -6.01 -1.21
C THR A 24 -6.69 -6.24 -0.76
N THR A 25 -5.74 -6.02 -1.65
CA THR A 25 -4.30 -6.16 -1.38
C THR A 25 -3.53 -5.11 -2.16
N PHE A 26 -2.51 -4.56 -1.53
CA PHE A 26 -1.57 -3.63 -2.15
C PHE A 26 -0.20 -3.74 -1.46
N ASN A 27 0.87 -3.59 -2.21
CA ASN A 27 2.22 -3.58 -1.67
C ASN A 27 2.90 -2.24 -1.97
N PRO A 28 3.10 -1.37 -0.97
CA PRO A 28 3.76 -0.07 -1.18
C PRO A 28 5.21 -0.15 -1.70
N ALA A 29 5.90 -1.28 -1.46
CA ALA A 29 7.26 -1.50 -1.98
C ALA A 29 7.26 -1.95 -3.46
N ASN A 30 6.11 -2.38 -4.00
CA ASN A 30 5.90 -2.70 -5.40
C ASN A 30 4.51 -2.21 -5.80
N PRO A 31 4.33 -0.92 -6.10
CA PRO A 31 3.04 -0.25 -6.20
C PRO A 31 2.29 -0.58 -7.51
N VAL A 32 1.96 -1.84 -7.70
CA VAL A 32 1.18 -2.31 -8.86
C VAL A 32 -0.28 -2.50 -8.47
N VAL A 33 -1.17 -1.80 -9.15
CA VAL A 33 -2.62 -2.01 -9.04
C VAL A 33 -3.03 -3.12 -10.00
N VAL A 34 -3.63 -4.18 -9.45
CA VAL A 34 -4.16 -5.30 -10.23
C VAL A 34 -5.68 -5.23 -10.21
N ASP A 35 -6.31 -5.26 -11.37
CA ASP A 35 -7.78 -5.13 -11.52
C ASP A 35 -8.56 -6.12 -10.65
N ALA A 36 -8.07 -7.35 -10.52
CA ALA A 36 -8.68 -8.39 -9.68
C ALA A 36 -8.73 -8.02 -8.18
N ASN A 37 -7.89 -7.08 -7.74
CA ASN A 37 -7.83 -6.62 -6.36
C ASN A 37 -8.73 -5.40 -6.09
N ILE A 38 -9.28 -4.77 -7.13
CA ILE A 38 -10.17 -3.63 -6.99
C ILE A 38 -11.51 -4.10 -6.39
N ILE A 39 -11.89 -3.50 -5.28
CA ILE A 39 -13.12 -3.88 -4.56
C ILE A 39 -14.35 -3.43 -5.34
N THR A 40 -14.38 -2.16 -5.73
CA THR A 40 -15.52 -1.55 -6.44
C THR A 40 -15.15 -0.18 -7.00
N ALA A 41 -15.90 0.28 -8.00
CA ALA A 41 -15.91 1.69 -8.37
C ALA A 41 -16.64 2.52 -7.30
N THR A 42 -16.15 3.72 -7.02
CA THR A 42 -16.70 4.62 -6.02
C THR A 42 -17.23 5.91 -6.64
N THR A 43 -18.05 6.63 -5.91
CA THR A 43 -18.47 7.99 -6.24
C THR A 43 -18.41 8.87 -5.00
N GLY A 44 -18.02 10.14 -5.18
CA GLY A 44 -17.82 11.07 -4.07
C GLY A 44 -16.50 10.90 -3.30
N GLY A 45 -15.60 10.03 -3.79
CA GLY A 45 -14.31 9.76 -3.16
C GLY A 45 -14.41 8.79 -1.99
N VAL A 46 -13.32 8.68 -1.24
CA VAL A 46 -13.18 7.83 -0.03
C VAL A 46 -12.79 8.71 1.14
N GLN A 47 -13.50 8.59 2.24
CA GLN A 47 -13.18 9.25 3.49
C GLN A 47 -12.43 8.27 4.40
N ALA A 48 -11.20 8.59 4.75
CA ALA A 48 -10.42 7.88 5.76
C ALA A 48 -10.49 8.62 7.09
N THR A 49 -10.79 7.91 8.16
CA THR A 49 -10.84 8.46 9.53
C THR A 49 -9.97 7.60 10.44
N CYS A 50 -9.08 8.24 11.19
CA CYS A 50 -8.29 7.60 12.23
C CYS A 50 -8.26 8.57 13.43
N LYS A 51 -9.11 8.32 14.42
CA LYS A 51 -9.35 9.20 15.53
C LYS A 51 -8.90 8.57 16.84
N PRO A 52 -7.99 9.20 17.61
CA PRO A 52 -7.65 8.76 18.95
C PRO A 52 -8.75 9.17 19.95
N THR A 53 -8.95 8.35 20.97
CA THR A 53 -9.78 8.65 22.14
C THR A 53 -8.87 8.73 23.36
N PHE A 54 -9.01 9.79 24.12
CA PHE A 54 -8.20 10.04 25.31
C PHE A 54 -9.09 10.13 26.54
N SER A 55 -8.56 9.70 27.68
CA SER A 55 -9.10 10.00 29.01
C SER A 55 -8.11 10.85 29.81
N ASP A 56 -8.64 11.73 30.65
CA ASP A 56 -7.86 12.52 31.59
C ASP A 56 -7.87 11.82 32.96
N LEU A 57 -6.72 11.27 33.35
CA LEU A 57 -6.57 10.56 34.62
C LEU A 57 -6.56 11.51 35.82
N ALA A 58 -6.52 12.84 35.57
CA ALA A 58 -6.64 13.86 36.60
C ALA A 58 -8.10 14.30 36.87
N GLU A 59 -9.06 13.75 36.09
CA GLU A 59 -10.48 14.02 36.33
C GLU A 59 -10.86 13.56 37.74
N ASP A 60 -11.53 14.44 38.51
CA ASP A 60 -11.92 14.21 39.91
C ASP A 60 -10.78 14.08 40.96
N VAL A 61 -9.54 14.48 40.61
CA VAL A 61 -8.44 14.57 41.58
C VAL A 61 -8.37 15.94 42.21
N ASP A 62 -8.46 16.01 43.56
CA ASP A 62 -8.41 17.25 44.30
C ASP A 62 -7.12 18.06 44.06
N ASN A 63 -7.27 19.34 43.78
CA ASN A 63 -6.18 20.31 43.57
C ASN A 63 -5.32 20.06 42.32
N VAL A 64 -5.74 19.21 41.39
CA VAL A 64 -5.08 19.00 40.12
C VAL A 64 -5.89 19.68 39.01
N PRO A 65 -5.32 20.58 38.20
CA PRO A 65 -5.99 21.18 37.07
C PRO A 65 -6.25 20.11 35.99
N ASN A 66 -7.45 20.09 35.43
CA ASN A 66 -7.80 19.20 34.27
C ASN A 66 -7.00 19.61 33.03
N GLY A 67 -6.69 18.64 32.19
CA GLY A 67 -6.02 18.84 30.90
C GLY A 67 -4.49 18.93 31.00
N MET A 68 -3.89 18.48 32.09
CA MET A 68 -2.42 18.35 32.19
C MET A 68 -1.93 17.21 31.27
N MET A 69 -0.87 17.48 30.50
CA MET A 69 -0.39 16.52 29.48
C MET A 69 0.11 15.20 30.09
N GLU A 70 0.63 15.25 31.34
CA GLU A 70 1.16 14.08 32.06
C GLU A 70 0.08 13.10 32.48
N PHE A 71 -1.19 13.53 32.53
CA PHE A 71 -2.34 12.74 32.93
C PHE A 71 -3.22 12.34 31.75
N GLN A 72 -2.88 12.75 30.52
CA GLN A 72 -3.59 12.31 29.34
C GLN A 72 -3.22 10.86 29.01
N HIS A 73 -4.23 9.99 28.95
CA HIS A 73 -4.10 8.60 28.58
C HIS A 73 -4.78 8.32 27.24
N LEU A 74 -4.09 7.64 26.34
CA LEU A 74 -4.64 7.20 25.05
C LEU A 74 -5.38 5.86 25.26
N ASP A 75 -6.69 5.87 25.12
CA ASP A 75 -7.53 4.69 25.35
C ASP A 75 -7.64 3.79 24.12
N SER A 76 -7.95 4.37 22.98
CA SER A 76 -8.22 3.62 21.76
C SER A 76 -8.07 4.47 20.49
N TRP A 77 -8.10 3.79 19.34
CA TRP A 77 -8.18 4.39 18.02
C TRP A 77 -9.42 3.90 17.28
N GLU A 78 -10.19 4.84 16.76
CA GLU A 78 -11.29 4.55 15.83
C GLU A 78 -10.81 4.78 14.40
N CYS A 79 -10.67 3.70 13.63
CA CYS A 79 -10.18 3.74 12.27
C CYS A 79 -11.22 3.21 11.29
N SER A 80 -11.53 3.97 10.24
CA SER A 80 -12.52 3.58 9.23
C SER A 80 -12.21 4.14 7.86
N LEU A 81 -12.69 3.45 6.83
CA LEU A 81 -12.79 3.91 5.45
C LEU A 81 -14.26 3.90 5.05
N SER A 82 -14.79 5.02 4.59
CA SER A 82 -16.17 5.14 4.12
C SER A 82 -16.24 5.71 2.72
N THR A 83 -17.17 5.20 1.92
CA THR A 83 -17.39 5.62 0.54
C THR A 83 -18.77 5.22 0.05
N THR A 84 -19.16 5.75 -1.11
CA THR A 84 -20.32 5.28 -1.86
C THR A 84 -19.87 4.40 -3.01
N ALA A 85 -20.17 3.11 -2.92
CA ALA A 85 -19.86 2.11 -3.93
C ALA A 85 -20.92 2.06 -5.03
N LEU A 86 -20.50 1.79 -6.25
CA LEU A 86 -21.38 1.67 -7.43
C LEU A 86 -21.62 0.21 -7.85
N GLY A 87 -20.82 -0.71 -7.34
CA GLY A 87 -20.90 -2.13 -7.68
C GLY A 87 -21.92 -2.89 -6.85
N THR A 88 -22.59 -3.88 -7.48
CA THR A 88 -23.50 -4.83 -6.83
C THR A 88 -23.07 -6.27 -7.07
N SER A 89 -21.77 -6.52 -7.24
CA SER A 89 -21.23 -7.88 -7.39
C SER A 89 -21.45 -8.70 -6.12
N PRO A 90 -21.56 -10.04 -6.19
CA PRO A 90 -21.70 -10.89 -5.03
C PRO A 90 -20.64 -10.66 -3.94
N ALA A 91 -19.39 -10.44 -4.35
CA ALA A 91 -18.28 -10.12 -3.44
C ALA A 91 -18.48 -8.77 -2.73
N MET A 92 -19.00 -7.75 -3.45
CA MET A 92 -19.28 -6.44 -2.89
C MET A 92 -20.45 -6.49 -1.90
N ILE A 93 -21.54 -7.19 -2.25
CA ILE A 93 -22.70 -7.37 -1.37
C ILE A 93 -22.29 -8.13 -0.09
N LYS A 94 -21.52 -9.22 -0.23
CA LYS A 94 -20.98 -9.97 0.91
C LYS A 94 -20.14 -9.05 1.82
N ARG A 95 -19.25 -8.25 1.23
CA ARG A 95 -18.39 -7.32 2.00
C ARG A 95 -19.21 -6.25 2.72
N SER A 96 -20.24 -5.71 2.09
CA SER A 96 -21.13 -4.71 2.71
C SER A 96 -21.95 -5.28 3.86
N LEU A 97 -22.38 -6.55 3.75
CA LEU A 97 -23.11 -7.23 4.81
C LEU A 97 -22.23 -7.56 6.04
N GLY A 98 -20.93 -7.69 5.86
CA GLY A 98 -19.99 -8.08 6.93
C GLY A 98 -20.06 -9.57 7.25
N CYS A 99 -21.23 -10.07 7.67
CA CYS A 99 -21.46 -11.48 8.07
C CYS A 99 -22.31 -12.20 7.02
N ALA A 100 -21.73 -12.64 5.92
CA ALA A 100 -22.45 -13.36 4.87
C ALA A 100 -21.57 -14.37 4.16
N ASP A 101 -22.18 -15.41 3.62
CA ASP A 101 -21.52 -16.38 2.74
C ASP A 101 -22.09 -16.30 1.32
N ILE A 102 -21.24 -16.55 0.33
CA ILE A 102 -21.68 -16.84 -1.03
C ILE A 102 -21.95 -18.33 -1.10
N ASP A 103 -23.12 -18.73 -1.61
CA ASP A 103 -23.50 -20.14 -1.72
C ASP A 103 -22.51 -20.90 -2.60
N SER A 104 -22.02 -22.06 -2.15
CA SER A 104 -21.05 -22.86 -2.89
C SER A 104 -21.62 -23.49 -4.19
N ASN A 105 -22.94 -23.67 -4.25
CA ASN A 105 -23.64 -24.25 -5.41
C ASN A 105 -24.16 -23.15 -6.37
N ASP A 106 -24.32 -21.93 -5.85
CA ASP A 106 -24.80 -20.79 -6.62
C ASP A 106 -24.03 -19.54 -6.23
N THR A 107 -22.97 -19.23 -6.95
CA THR A 107 -22.08 -18.07 -6.68
C THR A 107 -22.78 -16.71 -6.84
N THR A 108 -24.01 -16.69 -7.33
CA THR A 108 -24.82 -15.46 -7.42
C THR A 108 -25.67 -15.21 -6.17
N LYS A 109 -25.80 -16.22 -5.31
CA LYS A 109 -26.61 -16.16 -4.10
C LYS A 109 -25.77 -15.84 -2.87
N ILE A 110 -26.13 -14.78 -2.16
CA ILE A 110 -25.48 -14.32 -0.94
C ILE A 110 -26.45 -14.51 0.22
N VAL A 111 -26.01 -15.17 1.28
CA VAL A 111 -26.83 -15.48 2.45
C VAL A 111 -26.20 -14.86 3.69
N PRO A 112 -26.88 -13.90 4.34
CA PRO A 112 -26.45 -13.37 5.63
C PRO A 112 -26.46 -14.48 6.69
N ARG A 113 -25.50 -14.42 7.62
CA ARG A 113 -25.34 -15.37 8.74
C ARG A 113 -25.70 -14.70 10.07
N ALA A 114 -26.09 -15.52 11.04
CA ALA A 114 -26.33 -15.08 12.41
C ALA A 114 -25.04 -15.04 13.26
N ASP A 115 -23.94 -15.59 12.76
CA ASP A 115 -22.63 -15.65 13.42
C ASP A 115 -21.57 -14.86 12.66
N LEU A 116 -20.60 -14.34 13.40
CA LEU A 116 -19.42 -13.65 12.87
C LEU A 116 -18.21 -14.60 12.91
N LYS A 117 -17.49 -14.71 11.79
CA LYS A 117 -16.29 -15.54 11.69
C LYS A 117 -15.04 -14.66 11.57
N GLN A 118 -13.89 -15.14 12.02
CA GLN A 118 -12.61 -14.44 11.82
C GLN A 118 -12.28 -14.23 10.33
N THR A 119 -12.77 -15.10 9.45
CA THR A 119 -12.60 -15.00 7.99
C THR A 119 -13.43 -13.89 7.35
N ASP A 120 -14.32 -13.24 8.08
CA ASP A 120 -15.10 -12.09 7.60
C ASP A 120 -14.25 -10.80 7.65
N PHE A 121 -13.22 -10.79 8.50
CA PHE A 121 -12.27 -9.71 8.58
C PHE A 121 -11.20 -9.85 7.50
N GLY A 122 -10.83 -8.75 6.88
CA GLY A 122 -9.77 -8.74 5.89
C GLY A 122 -9.20 -7.34 5.73
N ASP A 123 -7.94 -7.25 5.31
CA ASP A 123 -7.32 -5.96 5.06
C ASP A 123 -7.95 -5.28 3.86
N VAL A 124 -8.02 -3.96 3.93
CA VAL A 124 -8.46 -3.10 2.83
C VAL A 124 -7.48 -1.96 2.66
N TRP A 125 -7.16 -1.66 1.42
CA TRP A 125 -6.27 -0.59 1.05
C TRP A 125 -7.03 0.48 0.27
N TRP A 126 -6.72 1.72 0.53
CA TRP A 126 -7.00 2.84 -0.35
C TRP A 126 -5.69 3.38 -0.89
N VAL A 127 -5.64 3.66 -2.20
CA VAL A 127 -4.46 4.19 -2.86
C VAL A 127 -4.90 5.34 -3.77
N GLY A 128 -4.19 6.45 -3.68
CA GLY A 128 -4.45 7.64 -4.49
C GLY A 128 -3.16 8.34 -4.92
N ASP A 129 -3.22 9.05 -6.03
CA ASP A 129 -2.07 9.71 -6.64
C ASP A 129 -1.72 11.01 -5.93
N LYS A 130 -0.43 11.35 -5.87
CA LYS A 130 0.09 12.64 -5.45
C LYS A 130 0.45 13.50 -6.65
N ALA A 131 0.43 14.82 -6.46
CA ALA A 131 0.76 15.78 -7.51
C ALA A 131 2.23 15.71 -7.97
N ASP A 132 3.13 15.17 -7.16
CA ASP A 132 4.53 14.94 -7.48
C ASP A 132 4.77 13.67 -8.31
N GLY A 133 3.73 12.88 -8.62
CA GLY A 133 3.82 11.59 -9.29
C GLY A 133 4.06 10.41 -8.36
N GLY A 134 4.11 10.65 -7.04
CA GLY A 134 4.08 9.61 -6.01
C GLY A 134 2.66 9.14 -5.70
N PHE A 135 2.48 8.49 -4.55
CA PHE A 135 1.17 8.02 -4.11
C PHE A 135 1.00 8.08 -2.58
N VAL A 136 -0.25 8.12 -2.16
CA VAL A 136 -0.65 7.89 -0.78
C VAL A 136 -1.36 6.55 -0.71
N ALA A 137 -1.00 5.69 0.23
CA ALA A 137 -1.71 4.47 0.49
C ALA A 137 -2.10 4.38 1.97
N ILE A 138 -3.32 3.90 2.22
CA ILE A 138 -3.87 3.71 3.56
C ILE A 138 -4.27 2.24 3.68
N GLN A 139 -3.66 1.52 4.60
CA GLN A 139 -4.04 0.16 4.97
C GLN A 139 -4.98 0.20 6.17
N LEU A 140 -6.16 -0.36 6.03
CA LEU A 140 -7.08 -0.63 7.12
C LEU A 140 -7.01 -2.13 7.45
N LYS A 141 -6.46 -2.47 8.62
CA LYS A 141 -6.25 -3.85 9.05
C LYS A 141 -7.54 -4.45 9.63
N ASN A 142 -7.77 -5.73 9.36
CA ASN A 142 -8.92 -6.48 9.86
C ASN A 142 -10.24 -5.71 9.66
N ALA A 143 -10.45 -5.19 8.47
CA ALA A 143 -11.61 -4.38 8.13
C ALA A 143 -12.88 -5.24 8.07
N LEU A 144 -13.95 -4.74 8.68
CA LEU A 144 -15.29 -5.32 8.64
C LEU A 144 -16.31 -4.20 8.37
N SER A 145 -17.33 -4.48 7.56
CA SER A 145 -18.45 -3.57 7.39
C SER A 145 -19.36 -3.60 8.64
N THR A 146 -19.65 -2.42 9.18
CA THR A 146 -20.46 -2.27 10.40
C THR A 146 -21.85 -1.69 10.16
N GLU A 147 -22.11 -1.15 8.95
CA GLU A 147 -23.39 -0.52 8.62
C GLU A 147 -24.31 -1.40 7.76
N GLY A 148 -23.81 -2.56 7.33
CA GLY A 148 -24.58 -3.48 6.50
C GLY A 148 -24.74 -3.00 5.05
N PHE A 149 -25.63 -3.66 4.31
CA PHE A 149 -25.91 -3.35 2.91
C PHE A 149 -27.11 -2.44 2.78
N SER A 150 -26.93 -1.31 2.10
CA SER A 150 -28.01 -0.36 1.77
C SER A 150 -27.87 0.05 0.32
N LEU A 151 -28.86 -0.25 -0.51
CA LEU A 151 -28.90 0.14 -1.92
C LEU A 151 -29.93 1.21 -2.16
N GLN A 152 -29.50 2.38 -2.64
CA GLN A 152 -30.38 3.44 -3.07
C GLN A 152 -30.38 3.52 -4.59
N THR A 153 -31.57 3.49 -5.18
CA THR A 153 -31.75 3.63 -6.64
C THR A 153 -32.57 4.86 -6.96
N THR A 154 -32.27 5.48 -8.11
CA THR A 154 -33.00 6.65 -8.61
C THR A 154 -33.39 6.45 -10.07
N LYS A 155 -34.51 7.04 -10.51
CA LYS A 155 -34.92 7.00 -11.92
C LYS A 155 -33.85 7.66 -12.79
N ASN A 156 -33.38 6.92 -13.81
CA ASN A 156 -32.32 7.35 -14.73
C ASN A 156 -30.97 7.64 -14.06
N GLY A 157 -30.74 7.13 -12.83
CA GLY A 157 -29.51 7.30 -12.08
C GLY A 157 -28.79 5.97 -11.81
N LYS A 158 -27.60 6.08 -11.22
CA LYS A 158 -26.81 4.93 -10.77
C LYS A 158 -27.35 4.43 -9.43
N GLY A 159 -27.41 3.11 -9.24
CA GLY A 159 -27.56 2.53 -7.91
C GLY A 159 -26.32 2.85 -7.05
N GLN A 160 -26.52 3.23 -5.81
CA GLN A 160 -25.48 3.61 -4.86
C GLN A 160 -25.60 2.77 -3.60
N THR A 161 -24.47 2.25 -3.12
CA THR A 161 -24.39 1.47 -1.89
C THR A 161 -23.41 2.16 -0.95
N GLY A 162 -23.86 2.52 0.25
CA GLY A 162 -22.98 2.97 1.32
C GLY A 162 -22.06 1.82 1.73
N LEU A 163 -20.77 2.10 1.87
CA LEU A 163 -19.78 1.15 2.37
C LEU A 163 -18.94 1.82 3.43
N THR A 164 -19.10 1.40 4.69
CA THR A 164 -18.28 1.82 5.82
C THR A 164 -17.56 0.60 6.36
N LEU A 165 -16.23 0.61 6.26
CA LEU A 165 -15.35 -0.43 6.74
C LEU A 165 -14.64 0.07 7.99
N ARG A 166 -14.75 -0.67 9.09
CA ARG A 166 -14.09 -0.35 10.36
C ARG A 166 -12.93 -1.31 10.59
N GLY A 167 -11.77 -0.78 10.98
CA GLY A 167 -10.60 -1.57 11.34
C GLY A 167 -10.71 -2.14 12.75
N HIS A 168 -10.17 -3.33 12.94
CA HIS A 168 -10.20 -4.03 14.22
C HIS A 168 -8.82 -4.49 14.64
N VAL A 169 -8.59 -4.49 15.96
CA VAL A 169 -7.35 -4.97 16.58
C VAL A 169 -7.43 -6.48 16.75
N SER A 170 -6.33 -7.18 16.45
CA SER A 170 -6.24 -8.62 16.74
C SER A 170 -5.75 -8.87 18.16
N ILE A 171 -6.18 -9.99 18.76
CA ILE A 171 -5.70 -10.43 20.07
C ILE A 171 -4.18 -10.69 20.07
N THR A 172 -3.61 -11.02 18.93
CA THR A 172 -2.16 -11.22 18.76
C THR A 172 -1.37 -9.92 18.56
N ALA A 173 -2.08 -8.79 18.30
CA ALA A 173 -1.49 -7.49 17.99
C ALA A 173 -2.25 -6.36 18.72
N GLN A 174 -2.51 -6.54 20.03
CA GLN A 174 -3.37 -5.67 20.84
C GLN A 174 -2.93 -4.22 20.94
N LYS A 175 -1.66 -3.93 20.70
CA LYS A 175 -1.08 -2.57 20.75
C LYS A 175 -0.96 -1.92 19.37
N GLU A 176 -1.33 -2.61 18.31
CA GLU A 176 -1.26 -2.06 16.97
C GLU A 176 -2.52 -1.27 16.62
N VAL A 177 -2.32 -0.08 16.06
CA VAL A 177 -3.42 0.70 15.50
C VAL A 177 -3.85 0.01 14.20
N PRO A 178 -5.17 -0.22 13.98
CA PRO A 178 -5.64 -0.96 12.79
C PRO A 178 -5.63 -0.12 11.51
N MET A 179 -4.80 0.93 11.43
CA MET A 179 -4.60 1.73 10.23
C MET A 179 -3.15 2.14 10.08
N VAL A 180 -2.61 2.01 8.86
CA VAL A 180 -1.23 2.40 8.52
C VAL A 180 -1.28 3.32 7.31
N PHE A 181 -0.48 4.38 7.34
CA PHE A 181 -0.40 5.39 6.29
C PHE A 181 0.96 5.34 5.61
N TYR A 182 0.94 5.42 4.29
CA TYR A 182 2.12 5.55 3.45
C TYR A 182 1.97 6.82 2.61
N SER A 183 2.95 7.70 2.63
CA SER A 183 3.04 8.86 1.74
C SER A 183 4.38 8.80 1.03
N ILE A 184 4.35 8.37 -0.22
CA ILE A 184 5.54 8.07 -1.02
C ILE A 184 5.60 9.09 -2.15
N GLY A 185 6.69 9.89 -2.19
CA GLY A 185 6.94 10.84 -3.27
C GLY A 185 7.45 10.16 -4.54
N ALA A 186 7.45 10.87 -5.68
CA ALA A 186 7.94 10.37 -6.96
C ALA A 186 9.38 9.82 -6.86
N ASP A 187 10.24 10.51 -6.10
CA ASP A 187 11.62 10.07 -5.88
C ASP A 187 11.74 8.76 -5.10
N GLN A 188 10.68 8.36 -4.38
CA GLN A 188 10.62 7.09 -3.63
C GLN A 188 10.01 5.95 -4.45
N THR A 189 9.52 6.23 -5.66
CA THR A 189 9.14 5.19 -6.64
C THR A 189 10.36 4.56 -7.30
N THR A 190 11.54 5.08 -7.05
CA THR A 190 12.81 4.53 -7.50
C THR A 190 13.61 3.94 -6.34
N THR A 191 14.48 3.01 -6.65
CA THR A 191 15.41 2.40 -5.70
C THR A 191 16.84 2.47 -6.22
N THR A 192 17.82 2.35 -5.32
CA THR A 192 19.23 2.43 -5.69
C THR A 192 19.69 1.18 -6.43
N VAL A 193 20.55 1.38 -7.45
CA VAL A 193 21.31 0.34 -8.11
C VAL A 193 22.79 0.58 -7.84
N THR A 194 23.41 -0.33 -7.10
CA THR A 194 24.85 -0.27 -6.78
C THR A 194 25.58 -1.32 -7.59
N GLN A 195 26.60 -0.90 -8.33
CA GLN A 195 27.45 -1.79 -9.13
C GLN A 195 28.88 -1.76 -8.61
N THR A 196 29.45 -2.91 -8.33
CA THR A 196 30.87 -3.12 -8.03
C THR A 196 31.44 -4.02 -9.11
N LEU A 197 32.17 -3.42 -10.04
CA LEU A 197 32.66 -4.08 -11.25
C LEU A 197 34.19 -4.08 -11.26
N THR A 198 34.80 -5.25 -11.48
CA THR A 198 36.25 -5.43 -11.60
C THR A 198 36.58 -6.15 -12.90
N HIS A 199 37.21 -5.46 -13.86
CA HIS A 199 37.43 -5.91 -15.24
C HIS A 199 36.13 -6.33 -15.95
N VAL A 200 35.04 -5.62 -15.67
CA VAL A 200 33.70 -5.83 -16.23
C VAL A 200 33.05 -4.50 -16.54
N HIS A 201 32.40 -4.40 -17.68
CA HIS A 201 31.53 -3.30 -18.08
C HIS A 201 30.07 -3.69 -17.97
N SER A 202 29.22 -2.77 -17.57
CA SER A 202 27.77 -2.89 -17.56
C SER A 202 27.13 -1.93 -18.56
N THR A 203 26.10 -2.36 -19.26
CA THR A 203 25.30 -1.47 -20.11
C THR A 203 24.42 -0.52 -19.32
N PHE A 204 24.19 -0.80 -18.05
CA PHE A 204 23.44 0.08 -17.17
C PHE A 204 24.38 1.11 -16.53
N ALA A 205 24.25 2.37 -16.95
CA ALA A 205 25.06 3.48 -16.47
C ALA A 205 24.41 4.30 -15.34
N GLY A 206 23.16 3.99 -14.96
CA GLY A 206 22.42 4.68 -13.92
C GLY A 206 22.79 4.20 -12.51
N ASN A 207 22.23 4.88 -11.51
CA ASN A 207 22.33 4.52 -10.10
C ASN A 207 20.98 4.27 -9.43
N SER A 208 19.87 4.30 -10.19
CA SER A 208 18.53 4.07 -9.71
C SER A 208 17.70 3.28 -10.72
N ALA A 209 16.75 2.50 -10.23
CA ALA A 209 15.77 1.75 -11.00
C ALA A 209 14.37 2.01 -10.45
N GLU A 210 13.38 2.01 -11.32
CA GLU A 210 11.98 2.22 -10.95
C GLU A 210 11.41 0.97 -10.28
N ILE A 211 10.78 1.14 -9.11
CA ILE A 211 10.12 0.06 -8.38
C ILE A 211 8.88 -0.38 -9.19
N GLY A 212 8.69 -1.70 -9.32
CA GLY A 212 7.63 -2.28 -10.13
C GLY A 212 7.98 -2.47 -11.60
N ALA A 213 8.95 -1.71 -12.13
CA ALA A 213 9.40 -1.84 -13.51
C ALA A 213 10.42 -2.98 -13.71
N PRO A 214 10.59 -3.49 -14.93
CA PRO A 214 11.65 -4.43 -15.24
C PRO A 214 13.03 -3.74 -15.25
N PHE A 215 14.04 -4.44 -14.76
CA PHE A 215 15.44 -4.00 -14.83
C PHE A 215 16.25 -4.95 -15.70
N THR A 216 17.00 -4.38 -16.65
CA THR A 216 17.89 -5.14 -17.54
C THR A 216 19.29 -4.51 -17.60
N ALA A 217 20.31 -5.36 -17.58
CA ALA A 217 21.69 -4.93 -17.81
C ALA A 217 22.48 -6.07 -18.49
N ALA A 218 23.41 -5.73 -19.37
CA ALA A 218 24.38 -6.67 -19.89
C ALA A 218 25.74 -6.42 -19.22
N LEU A 219 26.42 -7.51 -18.85
CA LEU A 219 27.78 -7.52 -18.30
C LEU A 219 28.75 -8.08 -19.32
N THR A 220 29.84 -7.37 -19.59
CA THR A 220 30.87 -7.78 -20.53
C THR A 220 32.23 -7.66 -19.85
N ALA A 221 33.07 -8.69 -19.98
CA ALA A 221 34.46 -8.63 -19.47
C ALA A 221 35.33 -7.76 -20.36
N ASP A 222 36.36 -7.18 -19.78
CA ASP A 222 37.44 -6.49 -20.52
C ASP A 222 38.17 -7.45 -21.48
N GLU A 223 38.83 -6.87 -22.48
CA GLU A 223 39.64 -7.65 -23.41
C GLU A 223 40.72 -8.45 -22.68
N GLY A 224 40.84 -9.73 -22.97
CA GLY A 224 41.80 -10.62 -22.31
C GLY A 224 41.29 -11.18 -20.94
N TYR A 225 40.02 -10.94 -20.58
CA TYR A 225 39.43 -11.46 -19.35
C TYR A 225 38.18 -12.30 -19.65
N THR A 226 37.92 -13.26 -18.77
CA THR A 226 36.70 -14.11 -18.79
C THR A 226 35.82 -13.73 -17.60
N LEU A 227 34.53 -13.45 -17.89
CA LEU A 227 33.55 -13.06 -16.91
C LEU A 227 33.25 -14.20 -15.93
N ASN A 228 33.37 -13.94 -14.63
CA ASN A 228 32.95 -14.83 -13.57
C ASN A 228 31.43 -14.68 -13.36
N THR A 229 30.80 -15.70 -12.74
CA THR A 229 29.38 -15.62 -12.35
C THR A 229 29.17 -14.45 -11.36
N PRO A 230 28.35 -13.45 -11.70
CA PRO A 230 28.14 -12.31 -10.81
C PRO A 230 27.25 -12.69 -9.63
N THR A 231 27.40 -11.94 -8.54
CA THR A 231 26.46 -11.96 -7.43
C THR A 231 25.48 -10.80 -7.59
N ILE A 232 24.18 -11.10 -7.59
CA ILE A 232 23.11 -10.13 -7.71
C ILE A 232 22.20 -10.29 -6.51
N THR A 233 21.93 -9.19 -5.83
CA THR A 233 20.92 -9.17 -4.77
C THR A 233 19.88 -8.08 -5.05
N MET A 234 18.64 -8.31 -4.66
CA MET A 234 17.56 -7.35 -4.70
C MET A 234 16.85 -7.37 -3.35
N ASN A 235 16.69 -6.19 -2.75
CA ASN A 235 16.12 -6.04 -1.40
C ASN A 235 16.80 -6.95 -0.35
N GLY A 236 18.14 -7.08 -0.44
CA GLY A 236 18.94 -7.92 0.45
C GLY A 236 18.88 -9.44 0.20
N SER A 237 18.00 -9.91 -0.70
CA SER A 237 17.86 -11.32 -1.05
C SER A 237 18.58 -11.64 -2.36
N SER A 238 19.04 -12.90 -2.54
CA SER A 238 19.68 -13.30 -3.79
C SER A 238 18.73 -13.26 -4.97
N ALA A 239 19.15 -12.55 -6.03
CA ALA A 239 18.49 -12.47 -7.32
C ALA A 239 19.35 -13.07 -8.45
N SER A 240 20.30 -13.94 -8.13
CA SER A 240 21.25 -14.53 -9.09
C SER A 240 20.58 -15.38 -10.18
N SER A 241 19.36 -15.89 -9.96
CA SER A 241 18.55 -16.56 -10.97
C SER A 241 18.11 -15.65 -12.13
N SER A 242 18.17 -14.33 -11.94
CA SER A 242 17.90 -13.35 -13.00
C SER A 242 19.06 -13.15 -13.98
N TYR A 243 20.21 -13.78 -13.75
CA TYR A 243 21.36 -13.69 -14.61
C TYR A 243 21.47 -14.92 -15.54
N SER A 244 21.64 -14.67 -16.83
CA SER A 244 21.89 -15.70 -17.84
C SER A 244 22.70 -15.14 -19.00
N ASN A 245 23.78 -15.85 -19.38
CA ASN A 245 24.59 -15.56 -20.56
C ASN A 245 25.04 -14.08 -20.69
N GLY A 246 25.49 -13.47 -19.61
CA GLY A 246 25.94 -12.08 -19.60
C GLY A 246 24.81 -11.07 -19.38
N PHE A 247 23.56 -11.48 -19.33
CA PHE A 247 22.41 -10.60 -19.14
C PHE A 247 21.76 -10.76 -17.76
N ILE A 248 21.43 -9.64 -17.15
CA ILE A 248 20.61 -9.54 -15.96
C ILE A 248 19.21 -9.15 -16.42
N ASN A 249 18.18 -9.93 -16.04
CA ASN A 249 16.78 -9.68 -16.35
C ASN A 249 15.95 -9.87 -15.08
N ILE A 250 15.63 -8.76 -14.42
CA ILE A 250 14.71 -8.73 -13.27
C ILE A 250 13.36 -8.28 -13.79
N ALA A 251 12.34 -9.12 -13.67
CA ALA A 251 11.02 -8.84 -14.23
C ALA A 251 10.30 -7.68 -13.51
N SER A 252 10.55 -7.50 -12.22
CA SER A 252 9.99 -6.41 -11.41
C SER A 252 10.95 -6.07 -10.28
N VAL A 253 11.35 -4.81 -10.19
CA VAL A 253 12.21 -4.30 -9.13
C VAL A 253 11.40 -4.12 -7.85
N THR A 254 11.82 -4.74 -6.74
CA THR A 254 11.11 -4.66 -5.44
C THR A 254 11.92 -3.96 -4.35
N GLY A 255 13.12 -3.49 -4.65
CA GLY A 255 13.99 -2.81 -3.69
C GLY A 255 15.42 -2.66 -4.21
N PRO A 256 16.36 -2.21 -3.40
CA PRO A 256 17.74 -1.95 -3.79
C PRO A 256 18.38 -3.13 -4.51
N ILE A 257 19.02 -2.84 -5.65
CA ILE A 257 19.75 -3.82 -6.44
C ILE A 257 21.23 -3.63 -6.20
N VAL A 258 21.93 -4.72 -5.85
CA VAL A 258 23.40 -4.73 -5.75
C VAL A 258 23.92 -5.77 -6.73
N ILE A 259 24.83 -5.34 -7.62
CA ILE A 259 25.49 -6.16 -8.62
C ILE A 259 26.99 -6.17 -8.30
N THR A 260 27.55 -7.33 -8.02
CA THR A 260 28.98 -7.52 -7.88
C THR A 260 29.46 -8.46 -8.95
N ALA A 261 30.30 -7.98 -9.87
CA ALA A 261 30.84 -8.76 -10.97
C ALA A 261 32.34 -8.57 -11.09
N SER A 262 33.04 -9.66 -11.39
CA SER A 262 34.47 -9.66 -11.65
C SER A 262 34.79 -10.54 -12.84
N ALA A 263 35.94 -10.29 -13.47
CA ALA A 263 36.47 -11.15 -14.50
C ALA A 263 37.93 -11.52 -14.18
N THR A 264 38.35 -12.72 -14.57
CA THR A 264 39.68 -13.25 -14.39
C THR A 264 40.43 -13.23 -15.72
N ALA A 265 41.76 -12.96 -15.70
CA ALA A 265 42.57 -12.96 -16.91
C ALA A 265 42.44 -14.32 -17.61
N SER A 266 42.16 -14.27 -18.91
CA SER A 266 42.15 -15.48 -19.75
C SER A 266 43.56 -16.01 -19.89
N THR A 267 43.80 -17.26 -19.57
CA THR A 267 45.09 -17.91 -19.87
C THR A 267 45.24 -18.04 -21.36
N PRO A 268 46.39 -17.66 -21.93
CA PRO A 268 46.62 -17.74 -23.39
C PRO A 268 46.56 -19.18 -23.90
#